data_8953d35ee1275c761aacd0fc2c4115fd
#
_entry.id   8953d35ee1275c761aacd0fc2c4115fd
#
_cell.length_a   1.000
_cell.length_b   1.000
_cell.length_c   1.000
_cell.angle_alpha   90.00
_cell.angle_beta   90.00
_cell.angle_gamma   90.00
#
_symmetry.space_group_name_H-M   'P 1'
#
loop_
_entity.id
_entity.type
_entity.pdbx_description
1 polymer ?
#
loop_
_entity_poly.entity_id
_entity_poly.type
_entity_poly.pdbx_seq_one_letter_code
_entity_poly.pdbx_strand_id
1 'polypeptide(L)'
;LGTDPDPRTQAVHLAVLRGQPVSEPAAPAAGPRRSGVVGRAAELAALDRAWSDAATGRPSLILVCGEAGIGKTRLLEELTERVTTDGGLVAGARCYTAERSLFLQPVVDALGPPLAALPPADLRDLAGPYATDLAELMPVLQDVLGPATGGRDGSVDDLRRTFEAVTHAVRGLSRRRPLLLTLDDLQHAGLTTVELVHYLARRADRC
;
A
#
# COMPACT_ATOMS: atom_id res chain seq x y z
N LEU A 1 -1.91 -26.66 21.85
CA LEU A 1 -1.17 -27.43 20.86
C LEU A 1 0.00 -26.56 20.43
N GLY A 2 1.15 -26.66 21.15
CA GLY A 2 2.37 -25.93 20.82
C GLY A 2 3.09 -26.63 19.68
N THR A 3 3.12 -26.01 18.52
CA THR A 3 4.06 -26.37 17.46
C THR A 3 5.38 -25.67 17.78
N ASP A 4 6.47 -26.42 17.88
CA ASP A 4 7.80 -25.83 18.06
C ASP A 4 8.09 -24.91 16.85
N PRO A 5 8.61 -23.68 17.09
CA PRO A 5 8.95 -22.78 16.01
C PRO A 5 10.02 -23.38 15.09
N ASP A 6 9.93 -23.11 13.81
CA ASP A 6 10.95 -23.45 12.80
C ASP A 6 12.37 -23.06 13.31
N PRO A 7 13.40 -23.88 13.09
CA PRO A 7 14.79 -23.61 13.48
C PRO A 7 15.31 -22.23 13.13
N ARG A 8 14.84 -21.64 12.03
CA ARG A 8 15.17 -20.25 11.63
C ARG A 8 14.54 -19.21 12.54
N THR A 9 13.30 -19.40 12.91
CA THR A 9 12.58 -18.53 13.87
C THR A 9 13.23 -18.63 15.25
N GLN A 10 13.66 -19.81 15.68
CA GLN A 10 14.40 -19.99 16.92
C GLN A 10 15.76 -19.30 16.89
N ALA A 11 16.49 -19.35 15.77
CA ALA A 11 17.78 -18.68 15.61
C ALA A 11 17.65 -17.15 15.71
N VAL A 12 16.64 -16.56 15.03
CA VAL A 12 16.34 -15.14 15.13
C VAL A 12 15.96 -14.74 16.56
N HIS A 13 15.10 -15.50 17.21
CA HIS A 13 14.71 -15.27 18.60
C HIS A 13 15.91 -15.27 19.55
N LEU A 14 16.81 -16.24 19.42
CA LEU A 14 18.03 -16.34 20.21
C LEU A 14 19.01 -15.19 19.93
N ALA A 15 19.12 -14.74 18.68
CA ALA A 15 19.96 -13.59 18.32
C ALA A 15 19.45 -12.29 18.95
N VAL A 16 18.14 -12.07 18.94
CA VAL A 16 17.49 -10.91 19.60
C VAL A 16 17.73 -10.93 21.10
N LEU A 17 17.54 -12.10 21.75
CA LEU A 17 17.75 -12.25 23.21
C LEU A 17 19.22 -12.04 23.61
N ARG A 18 20.17 -12.27 22.71
CA ARG A 18 21.61 -12.08 22.95
C ARG A 18 22.10 -10.68 22.57
N GLY A 19 21.23 -9.79 22.10
CA GLY A 19 21.60 -8.43 21.63
C GLY A 19 22.54 -8.45 20.42
N GLN A 20 22.55 -9.55 19.65
CA GLN A 20 23.35 -9.67 18.44
C GLN A 20 22.60 -9.02 17.28
N PRO A 21 23.31 -8.32 16.35
CA PRO A 21 22.67 -7.81 15.16
C PRO A 21 22.06 -8.99 14.37
N VAL A 22 20.76 -8.96 14.20
CA VAL A 22 20.07 -9.90 13.30
C VAL A 22 20.48 -9.50 11.90
N SER A 23 21.39 -10.25 11.29
CA SER A 23 21.63 -10.10 9.86
C SER A 23 20.31 -10.41 9.16
N GLU A 24 19.77 -9.41 8.48
CA GLU A 24 18.62 -9.59 7.60
C GLU A 24 18.95 -10.80 6.68
N PRO A 25 18.12 -11.84 6.64
CA PRO A 25 18.39 -12.94 5.73
C PRO A 25 18.48 -12.33 4.34
N ALA A 26 19.64 -12.47 3.71
CA ALA A 26 19.83 -12.08 2.32
C ALA A 26 18.61 -12.57 1.56
N ALA A 27 17.88 -11.65 0.92
CA ALA A 27 16.73 -12.00 0.09
C ALA A 27 17.17 -13.20 -0.77
N PRO A 28 16.40 -14.29 -0.85
CA PRO A 28 16.79 -15.45 -1.61
C PRO A 28 17.20 -14.95 -2.98
N ALA A 29 18.47 -15.24 -3.35
CA ALA A 29 19.01 -14.85 -4.64
C ALA A 29 17.96 -15.18 -5.68
N ALA A 30 17.50 -14.19 -6.42
CA ALA A 30 16.47 -14.35 -7.45
C ALA A 30 16.98 -15.41 -8.43
N GLY A 31 16.54 -16.66 -8.20
CA GLY A 31 16.69 -17.71 -9.20
C GLY A 31 16.01 -17.23 -10.49
N PRO A 32 16.33 -17.81 -11.66
CA PRO A 32 15.77 -17.35 -12.92
C PRO A 32 14.25 -17.26 -12.77
N ARG A 33 13.73 -16.02 -12.83
CA ARG A 33 12.32 -15.72 -12.68
C ARG A 33 11.59 -16.49 -13.77
N ARG A 34 10.89 -17.55 -13.38
CA ARG A 34 9.96 -18.20 -14.29
C ARG A 34 8.85 -17.20 -14.57
N SER A 35 8.99 -16.46 -15.65
CA SER A 35 8.01 -15.57 -16.19
C SER A 35 6.74 -16.37 -16.53
N GLY A 36 5.64 -15.96 -15.89
CA GLY A 36 4.31 -16.39 -16.28
C GLY A 36 3.54 -17.07 -15.13
N VAL A 37 2.46 -16.45 -14.71
CA VAL A 37 1.42 -17.09 -13.90
C VAL A 37 0.74 -18.12 -14.79
N VAL A 38 1.04 -19.41 -14.60
CA VAL A 38 0.49 -20.49 -15.42
C VAL A 38 -1.01 -20.67 -15.09
N GLY A 39 -1.84 -20.71 -16.12
CA GLY A 39 -3.28 -21.03 -15.97
C GLY A 39 -4.19 -19.87 -15.57
N ARG A 40 -3.69 -18.61 -15.55
CA ARG A 40 -4.48 -17.42 -15.15
C ARG A 40 -4.46 -16.29 -16.20
N ALA A 41 -4.47 -16.70 -17.46
CA ALA A 41 -4.43 -15.74 -18.57
C ALA A 41 -5.68 -14.81 -18.60
N ALA A 42 -6.83 -15.33 -18.21
CA ALA A 42 -8.08 -14.56 -18.18
C ALA A 42 -8.06 -13.49 -17.08
N GLU A 43 -7.58 -13.83 -15.89
CA GLU A 43 -7.45 -12.91 -14.75
C GLU A 43 -6.42 -11.83 -15.05
N LEU A 44 -5.25 -12.21 -15.59
CA LEU A 44 -4.24 -11.24 -16.02
C LEU A 44 -4.77 -10.30 -17.09
N ALA A 45 -5.48 -10.82 -18.09
CA ALA A 45 -6.08 -9.98 -19.13
C ALA A 45 -7.15 -9.02 -18.57
N ALA A 46 -7.87 -9.41 -17.52
CA ALA A 46 -8.83 -8.54 -16.84
C ALA A 46 -8.10 -7.41 -16.09
N LEU A 47 -7.01 -7.73 -15.39
CA LEU A 47 -6.16 -6.74 -14.70
C LEU A 47 -5.48 -5.78 -15.69
N ASP A 48 -4.96 -6.29 -16.81
CA ASP A 48 -4.35 -5.47 -17.86
C ASP A 48 -5.35 -4.49 -18.48
N ARG A 49 -6.59 -4.93 -18.72
CA ARG A 49 -7.66 -4.03 -19.22
C ARG A 49 -7.95 -2.93 -18.20
N ALA A 50 -8.12 -3.28 -16.94
CA ALA A 50 -8.37 -2.30 -15.89
C ALA A 50 -7.21 -1.31 -15.71
N TRP A 51 -5.98 -1.78 -15.83
CA TRP A 51 -4.80 -0.91 -15.84
C TRP A 51 -4.82 0.05 -17.03
N SER A 52 -5.08 -0.46 -18.24
CA SER A 52 -5.18 0.35 -19.45
C SER A 52 -6.29 1.41 -19.35
N ASP A 53 -7.43 1.05 -18.77
CA ASP A 53 -8.53 1.97 -18.51
C ASP A 53 -8.12 3.06 -17.50
N ALA A 54 -7.47 2.68 -16.40
CA ALA A 54 -6.99 3.61 -15.38
C ALA A 54 -5.95 4.59 -15.95
N ALA A 55 -5.05 4.11 -16.82
CA ALA A 55 -4.06 4.95 -17.48
C ALA A 55 -4.70 6.00 -18.43
N THR A 56 -5.92 5.75 -18.88
CA THR A 56 -6.71 6.72 -19.68
C THR A 56 -7.69 7.56 -18.84
N GLY A 57 -7.57 7.54 -17.50
CA GLY A 57 -8.40 8.34 -16.60
C GLY A 57 -9.73 7.68 -16.19
N ARG A 58 -9.88 6.37 -16.39
CA ARG A 58 -11.03 5.58 -15.92
C ARG A 58 -10.63 4.64 -14.79
N PRO A 59 -10.50 5.15 -13.57
CA PRO A 59 -10.06 4.34 -12.43
C PRO A 59 -11.08 3.26 -12.10
N SER A 60 -10.60 2.15 -11.54
CA SER A 60 -11.44 1.04 -11.11
C SER A 60 -10.91 0.41 -9.82
N LEU A 61 -11.78 -0.26 -9.08
CA LEU A 61 -11.43 -1.11 -7.94
C LEU A 61 -11.58 -2.57 -8.36
N ILE A 62 -10.54 -3.38 -8.15
CA ILE A 62 -10.58 -4.82 -8.38
C ILE A 62 -10.33 -5.56 -7.07
N LEU A 63 -11.18 -6.52 -6.76
CA LEU A 63 -11.00 -7.44 -5.66
C LEU A 63 -10.57 -8.80 -6.20
N VAL A 64 -9.35 -9.24 -5.82
CA VAL A 64 -8.84 -10.57 -6.14
C VAL A 64 -9.17 -11.51 -4.98
N CYS A 65 -10.17 -12.37 -5.17
CA CYS A 65 -10.65 -13.31 -4.17
C CYS A 65 -10.25 -14.74 -4.52
N GLY A 66 -10.08 -15.58 -3.49
CA GLY A 66 -9.77 -17.00 -3.65
C GLY A 66 -9.14 -17.59 -2.40
N GLU A 67 -9.02 -18.91 -2.38
CA GLU A 67 -8.44 -19.66 -1.25
C GLU A 67 -6.97 -19.29 -0.98
N ALA A 68 -6.50 -19.59 0.23
CA ALA A 68 -5.10 -19.40 0.58
C ALA A 68 -4.20 -20.25 -0.35
N GLY A 69 -3.05 -19.69 -0.77
CA GLY A 69 -2.10 -20.41 -1.62
C GLY A 69 -2.46 -20.47 -3.12
N ILE A 70 -3.64 -20.00 -3.55
CA ILE A 70 -4.07 -20.06 -4.95
C ILE A 70 -3.29 -19.11 -5.89
N GLY A 71 -2.37 -18.31 -5.37
CA GLY A 71 -1.50 -17.43 -6.17
C GLY A 71 -1.98 -15.99 -6.34
N LYS A 72 -2.82 -15.46 -5.44
CA LYS A 72 -3.27 -14.04 -5.48
C LYS A 72 -2.11 -13.07 -5.45
N THR A 73 -1.19 -13.23 -4.50
CA THR A 73 0.02 -12.40 -4.38
C THR A 73 0.86 -12.45 -5.65
N ARG A 74 1.03 -13.63 -6.26
CA ARG A 74 1.76 -13.77 -7.51
C ARG A 74 1.10 -13.02 -8.67
N LEU A 75 -0.22 -13.01 -8.72
CA LEU A 75 -0.98 -12.24 -9.71
C LEU A 75 -0.77 -10.71 -9.53
N LEU A 76 -0.74 -10.24 -8.27
CA LEU A 76 -0.43 -8.84 -7.96
C LEU A 76 1.01 -8.47 -8.31
N GLU A 77 1.98 -9.34 -8.03
CA GLU A 77 3.38 -9.15 -8.41
C GLU A 77 3.53 -8.98 -9.92
N GLU A 78 2.90 -9.84 -10.71
CA GLU A 78 2.93 -9.79 -12.17
C GLU A 78 2.34 -8.47 -12.70
N LEU A 79 1.20 -8.04 -12.15
CA LEU A 79 0.60 -6.74 -12.50
C LEU A 79 1.53 -5.59 -12.11
N THR A 80 2.15 -5.64 -10.94
CA THR A 80 3.08 -4.61 -10.44
C THR A 80 4.29 -4.48 -11.37
N GLU A 81 4.86 -5.60 -11.84
CA GLU A 81 5.97 -5.61 -12.79
C GLU A 81 5.57 -4.96 -14.12
N ARG A 82 4.37 -5.25 -14.63
CA ARG A 82 3.84 -4.65 -15.87
C ARG A 82 3.63 -3.16 -15.74
N VAL A 83 2.92 -2.74 -14.67
CA VAL A 83 2.67 -1.33 -14.38
C VAL A 83 3.98 -0.53 -14.28
N THR A 84 4.99 -1.10 -13.62
CA THR A 84 6.32 -0.48 -13.51
C THR A 84 7.00 -0.37 -14.86
N THR A 85 6.90 -1.40 -15.69
CA THR A 85 7.45 -1.42 -17.06
C THR A 85 6.78 -0.37 -17.95
N ASP A 86 5.46 -0.20 -17.81
CA ASP A 86 4.68 0.82 -18.52
C ASP A 86 4.92 2.25 -18.01
N GLY A 87 5.79 2.40 -16.99
CA GLY A 87 6.07 3.70 -16.40
C GLY A 87 5.03 4.19 -15.40
N GLY A 88 4.09 3.35 -14.99
CA GLY A 88 3.14 3.64 -13.91
C GLY A 88 3.81 3.78 -12.56
N LEU A 89 3.10 4.35 -11.61
CA LEU A 89 3.50 4.41 -10.20
C LEU A 89 2.82 3.29 -9.43
N VAL A 90 3.58 2.55 -8.64
CA VAL A 90 3.05 1.50 -7.77
C VAL A 90 3.14 1.96 -6.32
N ALA A 91 2.02 1.90 -5.63
CA ALA A 91 1.90 2.10 -4.19
C ALA A 91 1.29 0.82 -3.61
N GLY A 92 2.07 0.03 -2.88
CA GLY A 92 1.62 -1.27 -2.42
C GLY A 92 2.01 -1.56 -0.98
N ALA A 93 1.10 -2.21 -0.26
CA ALA A 93 1.35 -2.73 1.07
C ALA A 93 0.69 -4.08 1.27
N ARG A 94 1.16 -4.80 2.28
CA ARG A 94 0.56 -6.03 2.77
C ARG A 94 -0.07 -5.76 4.13
N CYS A 95 -1.28 -6.27 4.35
CA CYS A 95 -1.95 -6.17 5.63
C CYS A 95 -1.52 -7.31 6.57
N TYR A 96 -1.17 -6.98 7.80
CA TYR A 96 -0.76 -7.94 8.83
C TYR A 96 -1.75 -7.97 9.98
N THR A 97 -2.05 -9.16 10.50
CA THR A 97 -2.97 -9.32 11.64
C THR A 97 -2.49 -8.53 12.87
N ALA A 98 -1.17 -8.48 13.10
CA ALA A 98 -0.57 -7.75 14.22
C ALA A 98 -0.79 -6.23 14.14
N GLU A 99 -0.99 -5.70 12.94
CA GLU A 99 -1.16 -4.26 12.66
C GLU A 99 -2.63 -3.86 12.50
N ARG A 100 -3.55 -4.79 12.67
CA ARG A 100 -4.98 -4.59 12.47
C ARG A 100 -5.57 -3.43 13.30
N SER A 101 -5.00 -3.18 14.47
CA SER A 101 -5.40 -2.10 15.37
C SER A 101 -4.71 -0.76 15.07
N LEU A 102 -3.68 -0.76 14.22
CA LEU A 102 -2.99 0.46 13.84
C LEU A 102 -3.82 1.22 12.80
N PHE A 103 -4.00 2.51 13.07
CA PHE A 103 -4.84 3.38 12.25
C PHE A 103 -4.29 3.54 10.84
N LEU A 104 -4.99 2.99 9.84
CA LEU A 104 -4.66 3.08 8.41
C LEU A 104 -3.22 2.63 8.05
N GLN A 105 -2.57 1.78 8.87
CA GLN A 105 -1.17 1.39 8.65
C GLN A 105 -0.89 0.90 7.22
N PRO A 106 -1.70 0.00 6.61
CA PRO A 106 -1.43 -0.43 5.24
C PRO A 106 -1.47 0.70 4.20
N VAL A 107 -2.24 1.75 4.48
CA VAL A 107 -2.31 2.93 3.60
C VAL A 107 -1.09 3.83 3.79
N VAL A 108 -0.62 3.98 5.02
CA VAL A 108 0.63 4.68 5.35
C VAL A 108 1.80 4.00 4.67
N ASP A 109 1.89 2.67 4.77
CA ASP A 109 2.96 1.88 4.17
C ASP A 109 2.96 1.94 2.64
N ALA A 110 1.76 1.95 2.03
CA ALA A 110 1.63 2.03 0.58
C ALA A 110 1.95 3.42 0.03
N LEU A 111 1.43 4.49 0.65
CA LEU A 111 1.51 5.85 0.12
C LEU A 111 2.72 6.65 0.64
N GLY A 112 3.23 6.31 1.82
CA GLY A 112 4.37 7.01 2.42
C GLY A 112 5.61 7.06 1.52
N PRO A 113 6.11 5.93 1.01
CA PRO A 113 7.29 5.90 0.16
C PRO A 113 7.16 6.74 -1.13
N PRO A 114 6.10 6.61 -1.96
CA PRO A 114 5.98 7.40 -3.16
C PRO A 114 5.78 8.90 -2.88
N LEU A 115 5.14 9.27 -1.77
CA LEU A 115 5.00 10.68 -1.38
C LEU A 115 6.35 11.24 -0.88
N ALA A 116 7.08 10.52 -0.06
CA ALA A 116 8.39 10.92 0.44
C ALA A 116 9.45 11.03 -0.66
N ALA A 117 9.28 10.31 -1.76
CA ALA A 117 10.17 10.38 -2.93
C ALA A 117 9.95 11.63 -3.80
N LEU A 118 8.90 12.40 -3.56
CA LEU A 118 8.65 13.64 -4.31
C LEU A 118 9.63 14.75 -3.89
N PRO A 119 10.05 15.63 -4.81
CA PRO A 119 10.74 16.87 -4.44
C PRO A 119 9.93 17.66 -3.40
N PRO A 120 10.57 18.33 -2.43
CA PRO A 120 9.86 19.03 -1.36
C PRO A 120 8.82 20.05 -1.83
N ALA A 121 9.09 20.78 -2.91
CA ALA A 121 8.13 21.71 -3.50
C ALA A 121 6.89 20.97 -4.02
N ASP A 122 7.11 19.88 -4.75
CA ASP A 122 6.06 19.05 -5.33
C ASP A 122 5.18 18.39 -4.28
N LEU A 123 5.78 17.95 -3.17
CA LEU A 123 5.04 17.37 -2.06
C LEU A 123 4.17 18.41 -1.36
N ARG A 124 4.67 19.64 -1.16
CA ARG A 124 3.86 20.74 -0.58
C ARG A 124 2.70 21.12 -1.49
N ASP A 125 2.94 21.23 -2.78
CA ASP A 125 1.89 21.55 -3.77
C ASP A 125 0.83 20.45 -3.82
N LEU A 126 1.27 19.18 -3.80
CA LEU A 126 0.37 18.03 -3.78
C LEU A 126 -0.43 17.98 -2.48
N ALA A 127 0.18 18.21 -1.32
CA ALA A 127 -0.49 18.14 -0.04
C ALA A 127 -1.53 19.27 0.13
N GLY A 128 -1.20 20.47 -0.33
CA GLY A 128 -2.11 21.63 -0.32
C GLY A 128 -2.77 21.85 1.04
N PRO A 129 -4.12 21.95 1.11
CA PRO A 129 -4.84 22.19 2.35
C PRO A 129 -4.81 21.01 3.34
N TYR A 130 -4.32 19.84 2.92
CA TYR A 130 -4.24 18.62 3.73
C TYR A 130 -2.82 18.33 4.24
N ALA A 131 -1.90 19.30 4.18
CA ALA A 131 -0.51 19.11 4.60
C ALA A 131 -0.40 18.61 6.05
N THR A 132 -1.13 19.22 6.98
CA THR A 132 -1.16 18.83 8.40
C THR A 132 -1.73 17.43 8.57
N ASP A 133 -2.84 17.11 7.91
CA ASP A 133 -3.50 15.80 8.01
C ASP A 133 -2.61 14.67 7.47
N LEU A 134 -1.89 14.94 6.38
CA LEU A 134 -0.91 14.00 5.82
C LEU A 134 0.32 13.84 6.71
N ALA A 135 0.83 14.92 7.31
CA ALA A 135 1.95 14.88 8.24
C ALA A 135 1.59 14.13 9.54
N GLU A 136 0.34 14.23 10.01
CA GLU A 136 -0.17 13.46 11.15
C GLU A 136 -0.32 11.98 10.83
N LEU A 137 -0.83 11.66 9.64
CA LEU A 137 -1.03 10.28 9.22
C LEU A 137 0.29 9.59 8.89
N MET A 138 1.23 10.31 8.28
CA MET A 138 2.49 9.80 7.74
C MET A 138 3.67 10.60 8.29
N PRO A 139 4.24 10.22 9.46
CA PRO A 139 5.34 10.98 10.09
C PRO A 139 6.56 11.19 9.20
N VAL A 140 6.80 10.29 8.24
CA VAL A 140 7.90 10.42 7.25
C VAL A 140 7.81 11.69 6.39
N LEU A 141 6.65 12.34 6.33
CA LEU A 141 6.43 13.57 5.57
C LEU A 141 6.64 14.86 6.39
N GLN A 142 6.83 14.75 7.72
CA GLN A 142 6.89 15.91 8.61
C GLN A 142 8.07 16.83 8.34
N ASP A 143 9.20 16.30 7.88
CA ASP A 143 10.38 17.10 7.52
C ASP A 143 10.08 18.11 6.39
N VAL A 144 9.12 17.81 5.54
CA VAL A 144 8.74 18.64 4.38
C VAL A 144 7.47 19.42 4.63
N LEU A 145 6.44 18.79 5.21
CA LEU A 145 5.12 19.39 5.41
C LEU A 145 4.98 20.17 6.71
N GLY A 146 5.93 20.02 7.62
CA GLY A 146 5.89 20.58 8.96
C GLY A 146 5.35 19.60 9.99
N PRO A 147 5.51 19.94 11.29
CA PRO A 147 5.06 19.08 12.38
C PRO A 147 3.53 18.96 12.38
N ALA A 148 3.05 17.82 12.84
CA ALA A 148 1.65 17.63 13.15
C ALA A 148 1.24 18.59 14.28
N THR A 149 0.36 19.55 14.00
CA THR A 149 -0.04 20.59 14.94
C THR A 149 -1.41 20.34 15.59
N GLY A 150 -2.13 19.31 15.13
CA GLY A 150 -3.44 18.89 15.63
C GLY A 150 -3.39 17.54 16.32
N GLY A 151 -3.92 17.42 17.51
CA GLY A 151 -4.24 16.12 18.10
C GLY A 151 -5.53 15.62 17.49
N ARG A 152 -5.54 14.37 17.01
CA ARG A 152 -6.81 13.73 16.61
C ARG A 152 -7.65 13.47 17.85
N ASP A 153 -8.85 13.97 17.86
CA ASP A 153 -9.83 13.69 18.92
C ASP A 153 -10.63 12.40 18.66
N GLY A 154 -10.38 11.75 17.52
CA GLY A 154 -11.07 10.54 17.10
C GLY A 154 -12.51 10.77 16.64
N SER A 155 -12.89 12.00 16.38
CA SER A 155 -14.23 12.34 15.92
C SER A 155 -14.51 11.82 14.50
N VAL A 156 -15.79 11.76 14.15
CA VAL A 156 -16.22 11.44 12.79
C VAL A 156 -15.70 12.45 11.76
N ASP A 157 -15.57 13.72 12.17
CA ASP A 157 -15.03 14.77 11.31
C ASP A 157 -13.54 14.59 11.06
N ASP A 158 -12.76 14.18 12.05
CA ASP A 158 -11.35 13.81 11.89
C ASP A 158 -11.16 12.64 10.93
N LEU A 159 -11.98 11.60 11.07
CA LEU A 159 -11.93 10.45 10.18
C LEU A 159 -12.24 10.86 8.74
N ARG A 160 -13.29 11.64 8.54
CA ARG A 160 -13.67 12.15 7.22
C ARG A 160 -12.56 12.99 6.60
N ARG A 161 -11.96 13.89 7.38
CA ARG A 161 -10.86 14.75 6.94
C ARG A 161 -9.63 13.93 6.55
N THR A 162 -9.30 12.88 7.32
CA THR A 162 -8.23 11.94 6.98
C THR A 162 -8.51 11.23 5.65
N PHE A 163 -9.74 10.77 5.43
CA PHE A 163 -10.13 10.12 4.16
C PHE A 163 -10.05 11.09 2.97
N GLU A 164 -10.40 12.35 3.18
CA GLU A 164 -10.25 13.41 2.18
C GLU A 164 -8.78 13.68 1.86
N ALA A 165 -7.92 13.74 2.89
CA ALA A 165 -6.48 13.93 2.74
C ALA A 165 -5.84 12.79 1.94
N VAL A 166 -6.16 11.53 2.27
CA VAL A 166 -5.67 10.36 1.51
C VAL A 166 -6.19 10.38 0.08
N THR A 167 -7.47 10.69 -0.13
CA THR A 167 -8.05 10.80 -1.48
C THR A 167 -7.34 11.88 -2.30
N HIS A 168 -7.04 13.01 -1.66
CA HIS A 168 -6.31 14.11 -2.29
C HIS A 168 -4.90 13.69 -2.69
N ALA A 169 -4.18 12.99 -1.82
CA ALA A 169 -2.85 12.46 -2.10
C ALA A 169 -2.86 11.43 -3.25
N VAL A 170 -3.80 10.48 -3.24
CA VAL A 170 -3.98 9.50 -4.32
C VAL A 170 -4.21 10.20 -5.66
N ARG A 171 -5.11 11.20 -5.70
CA ARG A 171 -5.37 11.99 -6.92
C ARG A 171 -4.16 12.81 -7.36
N GLY A 172 -3.44 13.42 -6.41
CA GLY A 172 -2.23 14.17 -6.69
C GLY A 172 -1.14 13.31 -7.33
N LEU A 173 -0.94 12.09 -6.83
CA LEU A 173 -0.03 11.11 -7.42
C LEU A 173 -0.52 10.65 -8.81
N SER A 174 -1.81 10.32 -8.94
CA SER A 174 -2.40 9.83 -10.20
C SER A 174 -2.35 10.85 -11.35
N ARG A 175 -2.41 12.15 -11.03
CA ARG A 175 -2.27 13.23 -12.05
C ARG A 175 -0.85 13.33 -12.59
N ARG A 176 0.16 12.88 -11.84
CA ARG A 176 1.55 12.90 -12.26
C ARG A 176 1.91 11.68 -13.10
N ARG A 177 1.41 10.52 -12.68
CA ARG A 177 1.61 9.22 -13.34
C ARG A 177 0.43 8.30 -13.02
N PRO A 178 -0.03 7.45 -13.96
CA PRO A 178 -1.03 6.42 -13.63
C PRO A 178 -0.60 5.64 -12.39
N LEU A 179 -1.49 5.51 -11.41
CA LEU A 179 -1.20 4.93 -10.10
C LEU A 179 -1.91 3.58 -9.93
N LEU A 180 -1.16 2.56 -9.58
CA LEU A 180 -1.65 1.30 -9.06
C LEU A 180 -1.50 1.30 -7.53
N LEU A 181 -2.62 1.30 -6.80
CA LEU A 181 -2.63 1.09 -5.35
C LEU A 181 -3.03 -0.37 -5.05
N THR A 182 -2.18 -1.11 -4.35
CA THR A 182 -2.43 -2.51 -3.98
C THR A 182 -2.39 -2.71 -2.48
N LEU A 183 -3.36 -3.47 -1.97
CA LEU A 183 -3.40 -3.94 -0.59
C LEU A 183 -3.55 -5.46 -0.60
N ASP A 184 -2.46 -6.17 -0.31
CA ASP A 184 -2.48 -7.64 -0.22
C ASP A 184 -2.96 -8.08 1.18
N ASP A 185 -3.55 -9.26 1.24
CA ASP A 185 -4.09 -9.85 2.48
C ASP A 185 -5.09 -8.94 3.21
N LEU A 186 -5.98 -8.28 2.47
CA LEU A 186 -6.96 -7.30 2.99
C LEU A 186 -7.85 -7.86 4.12
N GLN A 187 -8.00 -9.19 4.23
CA GLN A 187 -8.71 -9.85 5.35
C GLN A 187 -8.05 -9.59 6.72
N HIS A 188 -6.80 -9.15 6.75
CA HIS A 188 -6.08 -8.77 7.96
C HIS A 188 -6.12 -7.26 8.26
N ALA A 189 -6.67 -6.46 7.35
CA ALA A 189 -6.80 -5.03 7.56
C ALA A 189 -7.77 -4.67 8.69
N GLY A 190 -7.56 -3.52 9.32
CA GLY A 190 -8.54 -2.90 10.21
C GLY A 190 -9.77 -2.40 9.47
N LEU A 191 -10.90 -2.26 10.17
CA LEU A 191 -12.16 -1.81 9.58
C LEU A 191 -12.02 -0.46 8.87
N THR A 192 -11.31 0.49 9.49
CA THR A 192 -11.08 1.83 8.93
C THR A 192 -10.36 1.79 7.58
N THR A 193 -9.43 0.84 7.38
CA THR A 193 -8.77 0.63 6.07
C THR A 193 -9.78 0.18 5.02
N VAL A 194 -10.68 -0.75 5.37
CA VAL A 194 -11.74 -1.22 4.46
C VAL A 194 -12.72 -0.09 4.11
N GLU A 195 -13.10 0.71 5.10
CA GLU A 195 -13.96 1.87 4.91
C GLU A 195 -13.31 2.92 3.98
N LEU A 196 -12.00 3.17 4.14
CA LEU A 196 -11.26 4.05 3.25
C LEU A 196 -11.20 3.51 1.82
N VAL A 197 -10.93 2.21 1.63
CA VAL A 197 -10.94 1.59 0.29
C VAL A 197 -12.30 1.78 -0.38
N HIS A 198 -13.39 1.54 0.35
CA HIS A 198 -14.74 1.78 -0.15
C HIS A 198 -14.99 3.28 -0.47
N TYR A 199 -14.49 4.17 0.38
CA TYR A 199 -14.59 5.61 0.16
C TYR A 199 -13.84 6.06 -1.10
N LEU A 200 -12.62 5.56 -1.32
CA LEU A 200 -11.83 5.81 -2.52
C LEU A 200 -12.53 5.31 -3.78
N ALA A 201 -13.05 4.05 -3.74
CA ALA A 201 -13.77 3.45 -4.86
C ALA A 201 -14.96 4.30 -5.32
N ARG A 202 -15.79 4.78 -4.38
CA ARG A 202 -16.96 5.63 -4.68
C ARG A 202 -16.59 7.00 -5.24
N ARG A 203 -15.37 7.46 -5.05
CA ARG A 203 -14.88 8.76 -5.52
C ARG A 203 -13.99 8.64 -6.76
N ALA A 204 -13.59 7.44 -7.12
CA ALA A 204 -12.85 7.16 -8.33
C ALA A 204 -13.66 7.61 -9.58
N ASP A 205 -14.97 7.34 -9.61
CA ASP A 205 -15.86 7.69 -10.73
C ASP A 205 -16.08 9.21 -10.92
N ARG A 206 -15.51 10.05 -10.06
CA ARG A 206 -15.70 11.52 -10.09
C ARG A 206 -14.41 12.29 -10.42
N CYS A 207 -13.44 11.58 -11.00
CA CYS A 207 -12.16 12.18 -11.39
C CYS A 207 -12.12 12.54 -12.87
#